data_bbe03cfdb8b9591d768dcb794f37ec33
#
_entry.id   bbe03cfdb8b9591d768dcb794f37ec33
#
_cell.length_a   1.000
_cell.length_b   1.000
_cell.length_c   1.000
_cell.angle_alpha   90.00
_cell.angle_beta   90.00
_cell.angle_gamma   90.00
#
_symmetry.space_group_name_H-M   'P 1'
#
loop_
_entity.id
_entity.type
_entity.pdbx_description
1 polymer ?
#
loop_
_entity_poly.entity_id
_entity_poly.type
_entity_poly.pdbx_seq_one_letter_code
_entity_poly.pdbx_strand_id
1 'polypeptide(L)'
;MSSETQYDYLLKYLIIGNSGVGKSCLLLRYAEDEYSDKHIITIGVDFKIKTLTVDSYKVKTNIWDTAGQERFKNITVSYYKGASVVMLVYDITDLESFNKLGEWLIEVEKNAPNNVYKILIGNKSDLSENRQVSYDQGKVSYFNTRNLLILME
;
A
#
# COMPACT_ATOMS: atom_id res chain seq x y z
N MET A 1 5.74 -27.17 23.29
CA MET A 1 4.52 -26.36 23.28
C MET A 1 4.89 -25.00 22.72
N SER A 2 4.61 -24.79 21.43
CA SER A 2 4.77 -23.49 20.79
C SER A 2 3.72 -22.55 21.35
N SER A 3 4.12 -21.51 22.09
CA SER A 3 3.23 -20.42 22.45
C SER A 3 2.79 -19.73 21.16
N GLU A 4 1.64 -20.12 20.66
CA GLU A 4 0.95 -19.33 19.63
C GLU A 4 0.78 -17.94 20.24
N THR A 5 1.43 -16.96 19.64
CA THR A 5 1.27 -15.56 20.03
C THR A 5 -0.18 -15.19 19.76
N GLN A 6 -0.99 -15.23 20.80
CA GLN A 6 -2.40 -14.90 20.74
C GLN A 6 -2.51 -13.43 20.33
N TYR A 7 -3.22 -13.15 19.26
CA TYR A 7 -3.55 -11.79 18.80
C TYR A 7 -5.05 -11.55 18.94
N ASP A 8 -5.41 -10.30 19.16
CA ASP A 8 -6.82 -9.91 19.30
C ASP A 8 -7.44 -9.62 17.93
N TYR A 9 -6.64 -9.06 17.01
CA TYR A 9 -7.07 -8.72 15.67
C TYR A 9 -6.08 -9.19 14.60
N LEU A 10 -6.63 -9.64 13.48
CA LEU A 10 -5.87 -9.93 12.25
C LEU A 10 -6.32 -8.99 11.15
N LEU A 11 -5.39 -8.18 10.63
CA LEU A 11 -5.64 -7.24 9.55
C LEU A 11 -4.83 -7.62 8.32
N LYS A 12 -5.49 -7.66 7.18
CA LYS A 12 -4.85 -7.86 5.89
C LYS A 12 -4.69 -6.51 5.19
N TYR A 13 -3.44 -6.14 4.93
CA TYR A 13 -3.07 -4.95 4.15
C TYR A 13 -2.61 -5.38 2.76
N LEU A 14 -3.04 -4.64 1.75
CA LEU A 14 -2.60 -4.82 0.37
C LEU A 14 -1.93 -3.52 -0.09
N ILE A 15 -0.70 -3.59 -0.62
CA ILE A 15 0.00 -2.44 -1.19
C ILE A 15 -0.08 -2.52 -2.71
N ILE A 16 -0.61 -1.49 -3.33
CA ILE A 16 -0.76 -1.37 -4.79
C ILE A 16 -0.27 -0.03 -5.30
N GLY A 17 -0.01 0.04 -6.58
CA GLY A 17 0.50 1.21 -7.28
C GLY A 17 1.45 0.80 -8.41
N ASN A 18 1.88 1.74 -9.22
CA ASN A 18 2.74 1.49 -10.36
C ASN A 18 4.09 0.89 -9.94
N SER A 19 4.77 0.28 -10.91
CA SER A 19 6.16 -0.17 -10.71
C SER A 19 7.07 1.03 -10.37
N GLY A 20 8.02 0.82 -9.47
CA GLY A 20 9.03 1.83 -9.12
C GLY A 20 8.60 2.90 -8.13
N VAL A 21 7.32 2.92 -7.65
CA VAL A 21 6.86 3.91 -6.67
C VAL A 21 7.37 3.65 -5.24
N GLY A 22 8.01 2.50 -4.99
CA GLY A 22 8.65 2.18 -3.71
C GLY A 22 7.81 1.31 -2.77
N LYS A 23 6.82 0.56 -3.26
CA LYS A 23 5.98 -0.34 -2.44
C LYS A 23 6.79 -1.33 -1.61
N SER A 24 7.71 -2.04 -2.24
CA SER A 24 8.58 -3.03 -1.57
C SER A 24 9.51 -2.38 -0.55
N CYS A 25 10.00 -1.17 -0.82
CA CYS A 25 10.81 -0.41 0.13
C CYS A 25 10.00 -0.03 1.39
N LEU A 26 8.75 0.39 1.22
CA LEU A 26 7.84 0.66 2.34
C LEU A 26 7.60 -0.60 3.18
N LEU A 27 7.39 -1.74 2.54
CA LEU A 27 7.19 -3.01 3.23
C LEU A 27 8.44 -3.42 4.03
N LEU A 28 9.63 -3.33 3.45
CA LEU A 28 10.89 -3.64 4.13
C LEU A 28 11.14 -2.71 5.31
N ARG A 29 10.93 -1.41 5.13
CA ARG A 29 11.08 -0.44 6.22
C ARG A 29 10.13 -0.73 7.37
N TYR A 30 8.89 -1.04 7.08
CA TYR A 30 7.90 -1.37 8.10
C TYR A 30 8.22 -2.68 8.83
N ALA A 31 8.60 -3.72 8.10
CA ALA A 31 8.76 -5.06 8.67
C ALA A 31 10.11 -5.25 9.38
N GLU A 32 11.19 -4.74 8.81
CA GLU A 32 12.57 -5.07 9.17
C GLU A 32 13.40 -3.85 9.55
N ASP A 33 12.83 -2.65 9.44
CA ASP A 33 13.51 -1.35 9.61
C ASP A 33 14.72 -1.18 8.67
N GLU A 34 14.67 -1.84 7.50
CA GLU A 34 15.69 -1.81 6.47
C GLU A 34 15.28 -0.95 5.28
N TYR A 35 16.26 -0.36 4.62
CA TYR A 35 16.10 0.35 3.35
C TYR A 35 17.16 -0.14 2.35
N SER A 36 16.74 -0.39 1.12
CA SER A 36 17.63 -0.77 0.03
C SER A 36 17.42 0.12 -1.18
N ASP A 37 18.48 0.78 -1.64
CA ASP A 37 18.49 1.56 -2.87
C ASP A 37 18.44 0.70 -4.15
N LYS A 38 18.56 -0.61 -4.00
CA LYS A 38 18.51 -1.52 -5.16
C LYS A 38 17.11 -1.56 -5.73
N HIS A 39 16.98 -1.20 -6.99
CA HIS A 39 15.75 -1.39 -7.77
C HIS A 39 15.46 -2.88 -7.93
N ILE A 40 14.68 -3.43 -7.01
CA ILE A 40 14.20 -4.80 -7.09
C ILE A 40 12.81 -4.76 -7.72
N ILE A 41 12.67 -5.36 -8.90
CA ILE A 41 11.35 -5.57 -9.52
C ILE A 41 10.69 -6.71 -8.75
N THR A 42 9.55 -6.43 -8.13
CA THR A 42 8.74 -7.45 -7.47
C THR A 42 8.13 -8.36 -8.52
N ILE A 43 8.46 -9.66 -8.45
CA ILE A 43 7.88 -10.69 -9.31
C ILE A 43 6.80 -11.41 -8.50
N GLY A 44 5.54 -11.27 -8.90
CA GLY A 44 4.41 -11.85 -8.19
C GLY A 44 4.01 -11.05 -6.97
N VAL A 45 3.93 -11.70 -5.83
CA VAL A 45 3.52 -11.10 -4.54
C VAL A 45 4.47 -11.54 -3.44
N ASP A 46 4.95 -10.59 -2.66
CA ASP A 46 5.66 -10.84 -1.40
C ASP A 46 4.75 -10.46 -0.23
N PHE A 47 4.97 -11.06 0.94
CA PHE A 47 4.21 -10.68 2.12
C PHE A 47 5.08 -10.70 3.37
N LYS A 48 4.74 -9.86 4.33
CA LYS A 48 5.35 -9.79 5.65
C LYS A 48 4.28 -9.80 6.73
N ILE A 49 4.64 -10.38 7.86
CA ILE A 49 3.78 -10.44 9.05
C ILE A 49 4.46 -9.67 10.16
N LYS A 50 3.69 -8.78 10.79
CA LYS A 50 4.14 -8.05 11.99
C LYS A 50 3.02 -8.01 13.01
N THR A 51 3.36 -8.21 14.28
CA THR A 51 2.42 -8.04 15.39
C THR A 51 2.77 -6.75 16.12
N LEU A 52 1.79 -5.89 16.26
CA LEU A 52 1.88 -4.60 16.93
C LEU A 52 0.99 -4.60 18.17
N THR A 53 1.35 -3.81 19.17
CA THR A 53 0.45 -3.48 20.27
C THR A 53 -0.09 -2.08 20.04
N VAL A 54 -1.41 -1.98 19.89
CA VAL A 54 -2.13 -0.72 19.72
C VAL A 54 -3.06 -0.58 20.92
N ASP A 55 -2.83 0.43 21.73
CA ASP A 55 -3.43 0.55 23.06
C ASP A 55 -3.16 -0.71 23.90
N SER A 56 -4.15 -1.52 24.20
CA SER A 56 -4.00 -2.80 24.90
C SER A 56 -4.16 -4.03 24.02
N TYR A 57 -4.40 -3.85 22.71
CA TYR A 57 -4.70 -4.93 21.78
C TYR A 57 -3.47 -5.37 21.00
N LYS A 58 -3.31 -6.67 20.83
CA LYS A 58 -2.33 -7.27 19.92
C LYS A 58 -2.93 -7.38 18.51
N VAL A 59 -2.41 -6.60 17.59
CA VAL A 59 -2.85 -6.57 16.21
C VAL A 59 -1.81 -7.26 15.33
N LYS A 60 -2.19 -8.36 14.73
CA LYS A 60 -1.38 -9.05 13.72
C LYS A 60 -1.70 -8.49 12.35
N THR A 61 -0.69 -7.96 11.67
CA THR A 61 -0.82 -7.41 10.32
C THR A 61 -0.15 -8.35 9.32
N ASN A 62 -0.89 -8.73 8.28
CA ASN A 62 -0.36 -9.40 7.10
C ASN A 62 -0.34 -8.40 5.96
N ILE A 63 0.86 -8.00 5.52
CA ILE A 63 1.03 -6.98 4.48
C ILE A 63 1.51 -7.66 3.20
N TRP A 64 0.74 -7.48 2.13
CA TRP A 64 0.97 -8.07 0.82
C TRP A 64 1.48 -7.00 -0.14
N ASP A 65 2.73 -7.14 -0.59
CA ASP A 65 3.33 -6.34 -1.66
C ASP A 65 3.02 -6.95 -3.02
N THR A 66 2.58 -6.14 -3.95
CA THR A 66 2.17 -6.59 -5.28
C THR A 66 3.09 -6.03 -6.36
N ALA A 67 3.27 -6.80 -7.45
CA ALA A 67 3.93 -6.29 -8.64
C ALA A 67 3.11 -5.15 -9.26
N GLY A 68 3.76 -4.01 -9.51
CA GLY A 68 3.11 -2.81 -10.08
C GLY A 68 2.95 -2.85 -11.61
N GLN A 69 3.42 -3.92 -12.27
CA GLN A 69 3.34 -4.03 -13.73
C GLN A 69 2.00 -4.63 -14.16
N GLU A 70 1.40 -4.08 -15.23
CA GLU A 70 0.08 -4.49 -15.73
C GLU A 70 0.02 -5.98 -16.08
N ARG A 71 1.13 -6.56 -16.54
CA ARG A 71 1.22 -8.00 -16.88
C ARG A 71 0.96 -8.94 -15.70
N PHE A 72 1.06 -8.43 -14.45
CA PHE A 72 0.84 -9.19 -13.24
C PHE A 72 -0.51 -8.89 -12.56
N LYS A 73 -1.38 -8.06 -13.15
CA LYS A 73 -2.70 -7.69 -12.59
C LYS A 73 -3.55 -8.92 -12.26
N ASN A 74 -3.55 -9.93 -13.11
CA ASN A 74 -4.35 -11.14 -12.90
C ASN A 74 -3.92 -11.94 -11.65
N ILE A 75 -2.64 -11.91 -11.32
CA ILE A 75 -2.12 -12.55 -10.11
C ILE A 75 -2.59 -11.77 -8.87
N THR A 76 -2.71 -10.46 -9.01
CA THR A 76 -3.05 -9.55 -7.90
C THR A 76 -4.52 -9.63 -7.50
N VAL A 77 -5.44 -9.90 -8.42
CA VAL A 77 -6.90 -9.86 -8.18
C VAL A 77 -7.34 -10.75 -7.01
N SER A 78 -6.81 -11.96 -6.88
CA SER A 78 -7.17 -12.88 -5.80
C SER A 78 -6.78 -12.35 -4.41
N TYR A 79 -5.81 -11.44 -4.32
CA TYR A 79 -5.32 -10.90 -3.05
C TYR A 79 -6.19 -9.76 -2.50
N TYR A 80 -7.06 -9.17 -3.31
CA TYR A 80 -8.05 -8.18 -2.84
C TYR A 80 -9.07 -8.78 -1.89
N LYS A 81 -9.33 -10.09 -2.02
CA LYS A 81 -10.30 -10.78 -1.17
C LYS A 81 -9.85 -10.74 0.30
N GLY A 82 -10.77 -10.31 1.16
CA GLY A 82 -10.52 -10.23 2.60
C GLY A 82 -9.55 -9.13 3.02
N ALA A 83 -9.19 -8.21 2.13
CA ALA A 83 -8.39 -7.06 2.50
C ALA A 83 -9.15 -6.16 3.48
N SER A 84 -8.50 -5.83 4.59
CA SER A 84 -8.99 -4.84 5.57
C SER A 84 -8.64 -3.42 5.13
N VAL A 85 -7.44 -3.27 4.57
CA VAL A 85 -6.88 -1.99 4.13
C VAL A 85 -6.17 -2.18 2.79
N VAL A 86 -6.35 -1.24 1.88
CA VAL A 86 -5.58 -1.13 0.63
C VAL A 86 -4.81 0.17 0.64
N MET A 87 -3.50 0.08 0.52
CA MET A 87 -2.58 1.21 0.41
C MET A 87 -2.28 1.49 -1.06
N LEU A 88 -2.71 2.66 -1.54
CA LEU A 88 -2.46 3.15 -2.90
C LEU A 88 -1.23 4.05 -2.86
N VAL A 89 -0.16 3.60 -3.48
CA VAL A 89 1.14 4.28 -3.44
C VAL A 89 1.45 4.93 -4.78
N TYR A 90 1.86 6.19 -4.75
CA TYR A 90 2.43 6.90 -5.88
C TYR A 90 3.75 7.57 -5.49
N ASP A 91 4.55 7.90 -6.47
CA ASP A 91 5.80 8.64 -6.31
C ASP A 91 5.53 10.13 -6.50
N ILE A 92 5.85 10.97 -5.52
CA ILE A 92 5.62 12.43 -5.61
C ILE A 92 6.39 13.10 -6.75
N THR A 93 7.45 12.43 -7.25
CA THR A 93 8.29 12.89 -8.36
C THR A 93 7.84 12.36 -9.72
N ASP A 94 6.79 11.54 -9.76
CA ASP A 94 6.27 10.91 -10.97
C ASP A 94 4.76 11.16 -11.12
N LEU A 95 4.42 12.18 -11.90
CA LEU A 95 3.02 12.54 -12.17
C LEU A 95 2.23 11.41 -12.83
N GLU A 96 2.88 10.57 -13.64
CA GLU A 96 2.21 9.44 -14.28
C GLU A 96 1.74 8.42 -13.25
N SER A 97 2.56 8.11 -12.23
CA SER A 97 2.19 7.20 -11.15
C SER A 97 0.96 7.70 -10.37
N PHE A 98 0.83 9.01 -10.21
CA PHE A 98 -0.34 9.64 -9.59
C PHE A 98 -1.58 9.56 -10.49
N ASN A 99 -1.45 9.87 -11.78
CA ASN A 99 -2.55 9.82 -12.73
C ASN A 99 -3.12 8.39 -12.89
N LYS A 100 -2.29 7.37 -12.71
CA LYS A 100 -2.70 5.96 -12.75
C LYS A 100 -3.47 5.48 -11.52
N LEU A 101 -3.52 6.25 -10.44
CA LEU A 101 -4.25 5.88 -9.21
C LEU A 101 -5.75 5.66 -9.47
N GLY A 102 -6.35 6.38 -10.42
CA GLY A 102 -7.75 6.17 -10.80
C GLY A 102 -8.03 4.75 -11.29
N GLU A 103 -7.12 4.18 -12.10
CA GLU A 103 -7.22 2.79 -12.56
C GLU A 103 -7.08 1.80 -11.40
N TRP A 104 -6.17 2.05 -10.46
CA TRP A 104 -6.00 1.23 -9.27
C TRP A 104 -7.22 1.29 -8.34
N LEU A 105 -7.85 2.46 -8.18
CA LEU A 105 -9.09 2.61 -7.41
C LEU A 105 -10.24 1.80 -8.00
N ILE A 106 -10.39 1.80 -9.32
CA ILE A 106 -11.40 0.98 -10.02
C ILE A 106 -11.17 -0.51 -9.73
N GLU A 107 -9.91 -0.96 -9.74
CA GLU A 107 -9.56 -2.34 -9.40
C GLU A 107 -9.93 -2.69 -7.94
N VAL A 108 -9.68 -1.76 -7.00
CA VAL A 108 -10.06 -1.93 -5.60
C VAL A 108 -11.58 -2.05 -5.46
N GLU A 109 -12.33 -1.14 -6.07
CA GLU A 109 -13.80 -1.13 -5.99
C GLU A 109 -14.44 -2.38 -6.59
N LYS A 110 -13.82 -2.93 -7.62
CA LYS A 110 -14.28 -4.14 -8.29
C LYS A 110 -13.98 -5.43 -7.51
N ASN A 111 -12.85 -5.50 -6.81
CA ASN A 111 -12.30 -6.77 -6.30
C ASN A 111 -12.19 -6.84 -4.77
N ALA A 112 -12.13 -5.72 -4.07
CA ALA A 112 -12.03 -5.66 -2.62
C ALA A 112 -13.40 -5.65 -1.93
N PRO A 113 -13.46 -5.96 -0.62
CA PRO A 113 -14.69 -5.82 0.15
C PRO A 113 -15.21 -4.36 0.15
N ASN A 114 -16.54 -4.19 0.14
CA ASN A 114 -17.16 -2.85 0.11
C ASN A 114 -16.80 -1.94 1.28
N ASN A 115 -16.41 -2.54 2.40
CA ASN A 115 -16.02 -1.83 3.62
C ASN A 115 -14.50 -1.67 3.78
N VAL A 116 -13.70 -2.00 2.74
CA VAL A 116 -12.25 -1.84 2.79
C VAL A 116 -11.86 -0.38 3.02
N TYR A 117 -10.91 -0.18 3.92
CA TYR A 117 -10.27 1.13 4.08
C TYR A 117 -9.21 1.34 3.00
N LYS A 118 -9.11 2.55 2.51
CA LYS A 118 -8.12 2.94 1.51
C LYS A 118 -7.19 3.97 2.11
N ILE A 119 -5.89 3.82 1.87
CA ILE A 119 -4.88 4.80 2.29
C ILE A 119 -4.13 5.25 1.04
N LEU A 120 -4.13 6.54 0.77
CA LEU A 120 -3.32 7.14 -0.29
C LEU A 120 -1.97 7.57 0.28
N ILE A 121 -0.88 7.11 -0.33
CA ILE A 121 0.49 7.38 0.13
C ILE A 121 1.29 8.03 -0.99
N GLY A 122 1.70 9.29 -0.78
CA GLY A 122 2.72 9.96 -1.60
C GLY A 122 4.10 9.61 -1.07
N ASN A 123 4.81 8.75 -1.78
CA ASN A 123 6.12 8.25 -1.38
C ASN A 123 7.27 9.07 -1.97
N LYS A 124 8.48 8.86 -1.44
CA LYS A 124 9.74 9.54 -1.81
C LYS A 124 9.76 11.02 -1.45
N SER A 125 9.22 11.37 -0.28
CA SER A 125 9.20 12.74 0.24
C SER A 125 10.59 13.37 0.44
N ASP A 126 11.62 12.55 0.57
CA ASP A 126 13.03 12.92 0.57
C ASP A 126 13.46 13.60 -0.76
N LEU A 127 12.76 13.33 -1.86
CA LEU A 127 13.01 13.95 -3.16
C LEU A 127 12.11 15.17 -3.43
N SER A 128 11.75 15.92 -2.39
CA SER A 128 10.80 17.03 -2.46
C SER A 128 11.19 18.13 -3.47
N GLU A 129 12.49 18.32 -3.74
CA GLU A 129 12.97 19.25 -4.77
C GLU A 129 12.54 18.88 -6.19
N ASN A 130 12.29 17.59 -6.43
CA ASN A 130 11.83 17.05 -7.71
C ASN A 130 10.32 16.78 -7.74
N ARG A 131 9.57 17.28 -6.77
CA ARG A 131 8.12 17.05 -6.64
C ARG A 131 7.37 17.51 -7.89
N GLN A 132 6.57 16.62 -8.45
CA GLN A 132 5.65 16.89 -9.56
C GLN A 132 4.19 16.86 -9.14
N VAL A 133 3.88 16.21 -8.02
CA VAL A 133 2.52 16.13 -7.46
C VAL A 133 2.45 16.98 -6.20
N SER A 134 1.66 18.05 -6.22
CA SER A 134 1.48 18.91 -5.05
C SER A 134 0.62 18.26 -3.96
N TYR A 135 0.71 18.74 -2.73
CA TYR A 135 -0.15 18.31 -1.63
C TYR A 135 -1.62 18.51 -1.95
N ASP A 136 -1.97 19.64 -2.55
CA ASP A 136 -3.35 19.98 -2.89
C ASP A 136 -3.92 19.06 -3.97
N GLN A 137 -3.12 18.70 -4.98
CA GLN A 137 -3.53 17.71 -5.97
C GLN A 137 -3.85 16.36 -5.32
N GLY A 138 -3.01 15.89 -4.40
CA GLY A 138 -3.25 14.65 -3.67
C GLY A 138 -4.54 14.67 -2.87
N LYS A 139 -4.82 15.79 -2.18
CA LYS A 139 -6.03 15.96 -1.37
C LYS A 139 -7.30 16.05 -2.20
N VAL A 140 -7.31 16.90 -3.22
CA VAL A 140 -8.53 17.26 -3.98
C VAL A 140 -8.98 16.12 -4.90
N SER A 141 -8.05 15.43 -5.56
CA SER A 141 -8.37 14.42 -6.59
C SER A 141 -9.17 13.24 -6.06
N TYR A 142 -9.08 12.93 -4.76
CA TYR A 142 -9.71 11.74 -4.18
C TYR A 142 -10.61 12.03 -2.98
N PHE A 143 -10.96 13.30 -2.77
CA PHE A 143 -11.77 13.77 -1.62
C PHE A 143 -13.11 13.04 -1.47
N ASN A 144 -13.73 12.63 -2.57
CA ASN A 144 -15.02 11.94 -2.57
C ASN A 144 -14.94 10.42 -2.50
N THR A 145 -13.74 9.85 -2.36
CA THR A 145 -13.57 8.41 -2.27
C THR A 145 -13.95 7.93 -0.88
N ARG A 146 -14.94 7.02 -0.81
CA ARG A 146 -15.40 6.47 0.47
C ARG A 146 -14.27 5.75 1.21
N ASN A 147 -14.18 5.96 2.52
CA ASN A 147 -13.19 5.34 3.41
C ASN A 147 -11.72 5.59 2.98
N LEU A 148 -11.41 6.77 2.43
CA LEU A 148 -10.06 7.14 2.05
C LEU A 148 -9.40 7.99 3.15
N LEU A 149 -8.23 7.56 3.58
CA LEU A 149 -7.29 8.35 4.40
C LEU A 149 -6.11 8.75 3.52
N ILE A 150 -5.69 10.00 3.59
CA ILE A 150 -4.55 10.53 2.81
C ILE A 150 -3.37 10.73 3.76
N LEU A 151 -2.28 10.03 3.50
CA LEU A 151 -1.00 10.22 4.16
C LEU A 151 -0.02 10.84 3.15
N MET A 152 0.41 12.04 3.44
CA MET A 152 1.35 12.79 2.62
C MET A 152 2.39 13.41 3.57
N GLU A 153 3.61 12.90 3.51
CA GLU A 153 4.77 13.49 4.19
C GLU A 153 5.81 13.98 3.19
#